data_7e2ee8905b81952ace961b5b9e6006a0
#
_entry.id   7e2ee8905b81952ace961b5b9e6006a0
#
_cell.length_a   1.000
_cell.length_b   1.000
_cell.length_c   1.000
_cell.angle_alpha   90.00
_cell.angle_beta   90.00
_cell.angle_gamma   90.00
#
_symmetry.space_group_name_H-M   'P 1'
#
loop_
_entity.id
_entity.type
_entity.pdbx_description
1 polymer ?
#
loop_
_entity_poly.entity_id
_entity_poly.type
_entity_poly.pdbx_seq_one_letter_code
_entity_poly.pdbx_strand_id
1 'polypeptide(L)'
;MTAALAVQLAAAGQVRLLAVSSPQRLAGALADVPTWREQGYDAVVSQWRGVVGPKGMAEAQVAYWERTLKRMTEADEWKQDIEKNFWSAEFMNAQQMRQFMDRDNVALKRFLGELGLVK
;
A
#
# COMPACT_ATOMS: atom_id res chain seq x y z
N MET A 1 -2.05 -3.93 10.92
CA MET A 1 -1.49 -5.28 10.65
C MET A 1 -1.39 -5.45 9.14
N THR A 2 -0.29 -6.02 8.63
CA THR A 2 -0.13 -6.30 7.19
C THR A 2 -0.91 -7.55 6.78
N ALA A 3 -1.27 -7.67 5.50
CA ALA A 3 -1.99 -8.83 4.97
C ALA A 3 -1.21 -10.15 5.20
N ALA A 4 0.10 -10.16 4.96
CA ALA A 4 0.95 -11.33 5.18
C ALA A 4 0.91 -11.83 6.64
N LEU A 5 1.05 -10.92 7.61
CA LEU A 5 0.97 -11.28 9.03
C LEU A 5 -0.44 -11.77 9.41
N ALA A 6 -1.48 -11.12 8.86
CA ALA A 6 -2.86 -11.52 9.11
C ALA A 6 -3.15 -12.95 8.65
N VAL A 7 -2.66 -13.32 7.46
CA VAL A 7 -2.79 -14.70 6.94
C VAL A 7 -2.05 -15.71 7.81
N GLN A 8 -0.82 -15.41 8.24
CA GLN A 8 -0.06 -16.29 9.12
C GLN A 8 -0.76 -16.54 10.45
N LEU A 9 -1.26 -15.49 11.10
CA LEU A 9 -1.98 -15.61 12.37
C LEU A 9 -3.34 -16.32 12.23
N ALA A 10 -4.04 -16.10 11.12
CA ALA A 10 -5.29 -16.80 10.83
C ALA A 10 -5.05 -18.29 10.55
N ALA A 11 -4.01 -18.64 9.80
CA ALA A 11 -3.62 -20.04 9.56
C ALA A 11 -3.22 -20.77 10.84
N ALA A 12 -2.62 -20.05 11.80
CA ALA A 12 -2.31 -20.56 13.14
C ALA A 12 -3.53 -20.59 14.10
N GLY A 13 -4.72 -20.19 13.64
CA GLY A 13 -5.94 -20.16 14.46
C GLY A 13 -5.96 -19.09 15.56
N GLN A 14 -5.02 -18.15 15.52
CA GLN A 14 -4.86 -17.13 16.55
C GLN A 14 -5.79 -15.92 16.35
N VAL A 15 -6.22 -15.66 15.11
CA VAL A 15 -7.13 -14.56 14.78
C VAL A 15 -8.16 -14.98 13.73
N ARG A 16 -9.29 -14.31 13.72
CA ARG A 16 -10.30 -14.38 12.66
C ARG A 16 -10.27 -13.07 11.87
N LEU A 17 -10.12 -13.16 10.55
CA LEU A 17 -10.14 -11.99 9.66
C LEU A 17 -11.59 -11.56 9.44
N LEU A 18 -11.91 -10.32 9.76
CA LEU A 18 -13.25 -9.77 9.62
C LEU A 18 -13.41 -8.94 8.34
N ALA A 19 -12.38 -8.18 8.00
CA ALA A 19 -12.36 -7.33 6.81
C ALA A 19 -10.95 -6.94 6.41
N VAL A 20 -10.80 -6.51 5.15
CA VAL A 20 -9.61 -5.84 4.62
C VAL A 20 -9.93 -4.38 4.29
N SER A 21 -8.94 -3.49 4.42
CA SER A 21 -9.10 -2.05 4.13
C SER A 21 -8.77 -1.67 2.68
N SER A 22 -8.49 -2.64 1.82
CA SER A 22 -8.26 -2.42 0.39
C SER A 22 -9.55 -2.00 -0.33
N PRO A 23 -9.47 -1.28 -1.47
CA PRO A 23 -10.65 -0.87 -2.22
C PRO A 23 -11.43 -2.06 -2.81
N GLN A 24 -10.76 -3.19 -3.02
CA GLN A 24 -11.31 -4.45 -3.52
C GLN A 24 -10.76 -5.61 -2.69
N ARG A 25 -11.41 -6.77 -2.74
CA ARG A 25 -10.90 -7.98 -2.09
C ARG A 25 -9.51 -8.34 -2.60
N LEU A 26 -8.68 -8.82 -1.70
CA LEU A 26 -7.35 -9.31 -2.05
C LEU A 26 -7.45 -10.72 -2.63
N ALA A 27 -6.43 -11.13 -3.38
CA ALA A 27 -6.37 -12.46 -3.98
C ALA A 27 -5.84 -13.53 -2.99
N GLY A 28 -5.83 -14.79 -3.43
CA GLY A 28 -5.25 -15.91 -2.68
C GLY A 28 -5.97 -16.19 -1.37
N ALA A 29 -5.24 -16.40 -0.29
CA ALA A 29 -5.78 -16.75 1.03
C ALA A 29 -6.73 -15.71 1.65
N LEU A 30 -6.82 -14.50 1.07
CA LEU A 30 -7.69 -13.43 1.53
C LEU A 30 -8.90 -13.19 0.61
N ALA A 31 -9.12 -14.01 -0.42
CA ALA A 31 -10.19 -13.82 -1.41
C ALA A 31 -11.60 -13.84 -0.78
N ASP A 32 -11.79 -14.62 0.27
CA ASP A 32 -13.07 -14.75 0.97
C ASP A 32 -13.26 -13.69 2.08
N VAL A 33 -12.22 -12.88 2.36
CA VAL A 33 -12.32 -11.82 3.38
C VAL A 33 -12.93 -10.58 2.73
N PRO A 34 -14.10 -10.10 3.21
CA PRO A 34 -14.75 -8.93 2.63
C PRO A 34 -13.95 -7.65 2.91
N THR A 35 -14.18 -6.62 2.10
CA THR A 35 -13.66 -5.28 2.36
C THR A 35 -14.53 -4.56 3.41
N TRP A 36 -13.99 -3.49 4.02
CA TRP A 36 -14.79 -2.60 4.86
C TRP A 36 -15.98 -2.00 4.11
N ARG A 37 -15.79 -1.67 2.81
CA ARG A 37 -16.87 -1.14 1.96
C ARG A 37 -18.02 -2.11 1.77
N GLU A 38 -17.72 -3.39 1.56
CA GLU A 38 -18.75 -4.44 1.44
C GLU A 38 -19.55 -4.61 2.74
N GLN A 39 -19.00 -4.22 3.87
CA GLN A 39 -19.65 -4.25 5.18
C GLN A 39 -20.33 -2.91 5.55
N GLY A 40 -20.41 -1.96 4.62
CA GLY A 40 -21.09 -0.68 4.82
C GLY A 40 -20.22 0.46 5.38
N TYR A 41 -18.90 0.24 5.54
CA TYR A 41 -17.98 1.27 6.03
C TYR A 41 -17.15 1.80 4.87
N ASP A 42 -17.29 3.08 4.52
CA ASP A 42 -16.47 3.72 3.47
C ASP A 42 -15.06 4.06 4.01
N ALA A 43 -14.32 3.03 4.36
CA ALA A 43 -12.97 3.13 4.85
C ALA A 43 -12.02 2.37 3.93
N VAL A 44 -11.13 3.10 3.26
CA VAL A 44 -10.04 2.56 2.44
C VAL A 44 -8.73 3.10 2.98
N VAL A 45 -7.88 2.21 3.46
CA VAL A 45 -6.55 2.57 3.95
C VAL A 45 -5.54 1.64 3.29
N SER A 46 -4.62 2.20 2.54
CA SER A 46 -3.54 1.45 1.89
C SER A 46 -2.21 1.75 2.57
N GLN A 47 -1.44 0.72 2.83
CA GLN A 47 -0.07 0.87 3.26
C GLN A 47 0.85 0.84 2.03
N TRP A 48 1.41 1.97 1.70
CA TRP A 48 2.33 2.09 0.58
C TRP A 48 3.81 1.97 1.01
N ARG A 49 4.66 1.66 0.07
CA ARG A 49 6.12 1.67 0.19
C ARG A 49 6.70 2.46 -0.96
N GLY A 50 7.78 3.18 -0.71
CA GLY A 50 8.43 3.99 -1.74
C GLY A 50 9.94 4.04 -1.53
N VAL A 51 10.65 4.42 -2.59
CA VAL A 51 12.07 4.74 -2.57
C VAL A 51 12.22 6.25 -2.57
N VAL A 52 13.04 6.77 -1.69
CA VAL A 52 13.33 8.21 -1.60
C VAL A 52 14.76 8.50 -1.96
N GLY A 53 15.01 9.59 -2.67
CA GLY A 53 16.32 10.09 -3.00
C GLY A 53 16.69 11.33 -2.18
N PRO A 54 17.96 11.73 -2.15
CA PRO A 54 18.41 12.94 -1.48
C PRO A 54 17.80 14.20 -2.14
N LYS A 55 17.71 15.27 -1.36
CA LYS A 55 17.26 16.57 -1.87
C LYS A 55 18.21 17.09 -2.92
N GLY A 56 17.69 17.65 -4.00
CA GLY A 56 18.49 18.29 -5.06
C GLY A 56 19.03 17.32 -6.12
N MET A 57 18.49 16.12 -6.22
CA MET A 57 18.78 15.24 -7.36
C MET A 57 18.45 15.94 -8.69
N ALA A 58 19.36 15.81 -9.67
CA ALA A 58 19.11 16.27 -11.03
C ALA A 58 17.98 15.45 -11.69
N GLU A 59 17.22 16.07 -12.59
CA GLU A 59 16.13 15.40 -13.32
C GLU A 59 16.58 14.12 -14.03
N ALA A 60 17.77 14.13 -14.62
CA ALA A 60 18.35 12.95 -15.26
C ALA A 60 18.59 11.77 -14.29
N GLN A 61 18.95 12.07 -13.04
CA GLN A 61 19.12 11.05 -12.00
C GLN A 61 17.76 10.49 -11.56
N VAL A 62 16.76 11.35 -11.38
CA VAL A 62 15.38 10.91 -11.07
C VAL A 62 14.86 10.01 -12.19
N ALA A 63 14.96 10.45 -13.45
CA ALA A 63 14.52 9.68 -14.60
C ALA A 63 15.25 8.33 -14.75
N TYR A 64 16.55 8.27 -14.41
CA TYR A 64 17.29 7.02 -14.38
C TYR A 64 16.70 6.03 -13.37
N TRP A 65 16.48 6.49 -12.13
CA TRP A 65 15.94 5.63 -11.08
C TRP A 65 14.48 5.22 -11.35
N GLU A 66 13.67 6.10 -11.87
CA GLU A 66 12.30 5.76 -12.27
C GLU A 66 12.26 4.63 -13.29
N ARG A 67 13.08 4.72 -14.35
CA ARG A 67 13.18 3.64 -15.35
C ARG A 67 13.69 2.34 -14.74
N THR A 68 14.69 2.43 -13.87
CA THR A 68 15.28 1.25 -13.21
C THR A 68 14.27 0.55 -12.31
N LEU A 69 13.58 1.31 -11.47
CA LEU A 69 12.54 0.79 -10.57
C LEU A 69 11.34 0.24 -11.34
N LYS A 70 10.93 0.93 -12.40
CA LYS A 70 9.85 0.42 -13.26
C LYS A 70 10.21 -0.94 -13.87
N ARG A 71 11.41 -1.08 -14.44
CA ARG A 71 11.88 -2.37 -14.97
C ARG A 71 11.94 -3.45 -13.89
N MET A 72 12.35 -3.10 -12.69
CA MET A 72 12.34 -4.04 -11.55
C MET A 72 10.91 -4.55 -11.27
N THR A 73 9.91 -3.66 -11.31
CA THR A 73 8.51 -4.08 -11.08
C THR A 73 7.92 -4.93 -12.19
N GLU A 74 8.58 -5.03 -13.34
CA GLU A 74 8.19 -5.89 -14.47
C GLU A 74 8.86 -7.27 -14.40
N ALA A 75 9.86 -7.46 -13.54
CA ALA A 75 10.59 -8.73 -13.38
C ALA A 75 9.73 -9.81 -12.71
N ASP A 76 9.97 -11.06 -13.07
CA ASP A 76 9.17 -12.19 -12.56
C ASP A 76 9.44 -12.44 -11.07
N GLU A 77 10.65 -12.22 -10.60
CA GLU A 77 11.01 -12.27 -9.18
C GLU A 77 10.20 -11.28 -8.36
N TRP A 78 10.00 -10.05 -8.88
CA TRP A 78 9.17 -9.05 -8.22
C TRP A 78 7.70 -9.48 -8.15
N LYS A 79 7.17 -10.06 -9.23
CA LYS A 79 5.79 -10.56 -9.25
C LYS A 79 5.57 -11.67 -8.22
N GLN A 80 6.55 -12.59 -8.09
CA GLN A 80 6.53 -13.64 -7.07
C GLN A 80 6.58 -13.06 -5.65
N ASP A 81 7.41 -12.05 -5.40
CA ASP A 81 7.49 -11.39 -4.11
C ASP A 81 6.19 -10.64 -3.75
N ILE A 82 5.56 -9.99 -4.72
CA ILE A 82 4.25 -9.35 -4.56
C ILE A 82 3.20 -10.38 -4.13
N GLU A 83 3.09 -11.47 -4.86
CA GLU A 83 2.13 -12.53 -4.56
C GLU A 83 2.38 -13.15 -3.18
N LYS A 84 3.63 -13.51 -2.89
CA LYS A 84 4.04 -14.09 -1.59
C LYS A 84 3.73 -13.18 -0.40
N ASN A 85 3.83 -11.87 -0.57
CA ASN A 85 3.60 -10.89 0.49
C ASN A 85 2.19 -10.30 0.50
N PHE A 86 1.30 -10.73 -0.39
CA PHE A 86 -0.06 -10.17 -0.56
C PHE A 86 -0.03 -8.66 -0.81
N TRP A 87 0.92 -8.18 -1.62
CA TRP A 87 1.00 -6.79 -2.03
C TRP A 87 0.25 -6.56 -3.33
N SER A 88 -0.18 -5.33 -3.56
CA SER A 88 -0.67 -4.89 -4.87
C SER A 88 0.47 -4.30 -5.68
N ALA A 89 0.54 -4.66 -6.96
CA ALA A 89 1.51 -4.09 -7.88
C ALA A 89 1.04 -2.70 -8.33
N GLU A 90 1.60 -1.65 -7.74
CA GLU A 90 1.39 -0.27 -8.18
C GLU A 90 2.75 0.41 -8.34
N PHE A 91 3.04 0.90 -9.54
CA PHE A 91 4.20 1.75 -9.78
C PHE A 91 3.73 3.20 -9.93
N MET A 92 4.31 4.09 -9.14
CA MET A 92 4.13 5.53 -9.28
C MET A 92 5.49 6.18 -9.55
N ASN A 93 5.57 7.03 -10.56
CA ASN A 93 6.74 7.89 -10.76
C ASN A 93 6.80 8.99 -9.70
N ALA A 94 7.90 9.76 -9.64
CA ALA A 94 8.11 10.78 -8.62
C ALA A 94 6.99 11.83 -8.57
N GLN A 95 6.46 12.25 -9.72
CA GLN A 95 5.37 13.20 -9.79
C GLN A 95 4.06 12.61 -9.25
N GLN A 96 3.71 11.41 -9.68
CA GLN A 96 2.51 10.70 -9.22
C GLN A 96 2.58 10.43 -7.71
N MET A 97 3.75 9.99 -7.23
CA MET A 97 3.98 9.74 -5.81
C MET A 97 3.86 11.02 -4.98
N ARG A 98 4.39 12.14 -5.48
CA ARG A 98 4.23 13.45 -4.81
C ARG A 98 2.75 13.81 -4.67
N GLN A 99 1.98 13.72 -5.74
CA GLN A 99 0.55 14.01 -5.71
C GLN A 99 -0.22 13.08 -4.77
N PHE A 100 0.16 11.82 -4.74
CA PHE A 100 -0.41 10.85 -3.81
C PHE A 100 -0.11 11.22 -2.36
N MET A 101 1.15 11.49 -2.02
CA MET A 101 1.58 11.87 -0.68
C MET A 101 0.92 13.17 -0.19
N ASP A 102 0.76 14.16 -1.07
CA ASP A 102 0.11 15.42 -0.73
C ASP A 102 -1.37 15.19 -0.34
N ARG A 103 -2.08 14.34 -1.09
CA ARG A 103 -3.48 13.95 -0.75
C ARG A 103 -3.54 13.13 0.54
N ASP A 104 -2.68 12.14 0.67
CA ASP A 104 -2.61 11.27 1.85
C ASP A 104 -2.31 12.08 3.12
N ASN A 105 -1.39 13.03 3.04
CA ASN A 105 -1.06 13.94 4.15
C ASN A 105 -2.25 14.80 4.59
N VAL A 106 -3.05 15.30 3.66
CA VAL A 106 -4.27 16.06 3.98
C VAL A 106 -5.29 15.17 4.70
N ALA A 107 -5.53 13.96 4.18
CA ALA A 107 -6.46 13.00 4.77
C ALA A 107 -5.98 12.57 6.18
N LEU A 108 -4.69 12.28 6.34
CA LEU A 108 -4.09 11.87 7.60
C LEU A 108 -4.16 12.99 8.65
N LYS A 109 -3.83 14.23 8.28
CA LYS A 109 -3.95 15.38 9.19
C LYS A 109 -5.38 15.60 9.68
N ARG A 110 -6.35 15.49 8.78
CA ARG A 110 -7.76 15.59 9.15
C ARG A 110 -8.12 14.50 10.15
N PHE A 111 -7.81 13.26 9.84
CA PHE A 111 -8.08 12.11 10.71
C PHE A 111 -7.44 12.23 12.09
N LEU A 112 -6.16 12.60 12.14
CA LEU A 112 -5.44 12.81 13.41
C LEU A 112 -5.99 14.00 14.20
N GLY A 113 -6.47 15.05 13.50
CA GLY A 113 -7.14 16.19 14.13
C GLY A 113 -8.47 15.81 14.78
N GLU A 114 -9.29 14.99 14.09
CA GLU A 114 -10.55 14.47 14.64
C GLU A 114 -10.33 13.58 15.88
N LEU A 115 -9.19 12.90 15.97
CA LEU A 115 -8.76 12.14 17.14
C LEU A 115 -8.08 12.97 18.23
N GLY A 116 -7.84 14.27 18.01
CA GLY A 116 -7.12 15.15 18.96
C GLY A 116 -5.62 14.84 19.08
N LEU A 117 -5.04 14.11 18.13
CA LEU A 117 -3.63 13.68 18.15
C LEU A 117 -2.67 14.69 17.51
N VAL A 118 -3.18 15.65 16.76
CA VAL A 118 -2.43 16.80 16.22
C VAL A 118 -3.21 18.08 16.42
N LYS A 119 -2.48 19.20 16.62
CA LYS A 119 -3.04 20.56 16.71
C LYS A 119 -2.95 21.23 15.34
#